data_2e970f87dcf2756cc25a3dc489658600
#
_entry.id   2e970f87dcf2756cc25a3dc489658600
#
_cell.length_a   1.000
_cell.length_b   1.000
_cell.length_c   1.000
_cell.angle_alpha   90.00
_cell.angle_beta   90.00
_cell.angle_gamma   90.00
#
_symmetry.space_group_name_H-M   'P 1'
#
loop_
_entity.id
_entity.type
_entity.pdbx_description
1 polymer ?
#
loop_
_entity_poly.entity_id
_entity_poly.type
_entity_poly.pdbx_seq_one_letter_code
_entity_poly.pdbx_strand_id
1 'polypeptide(L)'
;QSDEIDPDEPKELIAFNNQDNINISIEWKKSNKGENQMGNFLPDFSAQNLFFSDPSGNVYSINANNGNQNWGTELNFLASGTAAGFGIVVVSDIEGNVIALDQKDGSELWSSNVKGEVLSKAAIDAKLVIIKTGSGELLGLNKETGSIQWSYRSKLPLLTVRGSSSPVIVDDKIYASFDNGRLGAFELNTGFQVWDGAISYVRGVSELENLIDSDSDPVVDGPLIYTTNYQGNLNIF
;
A
#
# COMPACT_ATOMS: atom_id res chain seq x y z
N GLN A 1 6.75 49.43 -2.39
CA GLN A 1 6.02 48.17 -2.54
C GLN A 1 6.84 47.16 -1.76
N SER A 2 6.38 46.73 -0.60
CA SER A 2 6.94 45.59 0.10
C SER A 2 6.46 44.34 -0.63
N ASP A 3 7.39 43.57 -1.19
CA ASP A 3 7.08 42.24 -1.67
C ASP A 3 6.61 41.40 -0.47
N GLU A 4 5.31 41.21 -0.34
CA GLU A 4 4.75 40.26 0.62
C GLU A 4 5.20 38.88 0.15
N ILE A 5 6.05 38.25 0.94
CA ILE A 5 6.47 36.87 0.72
C ILE A 5 5.25 35.97 0.98
N ASP A 6 4.76 35.28 -0.05
CA ASP A 6 3.72 34.29 0.09
C ASP A 6 4.20 33.18 1.07
N PRO A 7 3.54 32.98 2.21
CA PRO A 7 3.98 31.98 3.18
C PRO A 7 3.91 30.55 2.62
N ASP A 8 3.14 30.32 1.54
CA ASP A 8 2.98 29.03 0.88
C ASP A 8 3.92 28.86 -0.32
N GLU A 9 4.74 29.87 -0.66
CA GLU A 9 5.72 29.75 -1.73
C GLU A 9 6.84 28.79 -1.34
N PRO A 10 7.15 27.78 -2.14
CA PRO A 10 8.25 26.87 -1.87
C PRO A 10 9.57 27.62 -1.70
N LYS A 11 10.23 27.43 -0.59
CA LYS A 11 11.55 28.05 -0.36
C LYS A 11 12.55 27.52 -1.39
N GLU A 12 13.42 28.41 -1.86
CA GLU A 12 14.54 27.99 -2.72
C GLU A 12 15.36 26.89 -2.04
N LEU A 13 15.68 25.85 -2.81
CA LEU A 13 16.56 24.81 -2.34
C LEU A 13 17.92 25.40 -1.98
N ILE A 14 18.37 25.19 -0.75
CA ILE A 14 19.71 25.57 -0.30
C ILE A 14 20.72 24.80 -1.19
N ALA A 15 21.67 25.52 -1.77
CA ALA A 15 22.71 24.90 -2.58
C ALA A 15 23.44 23.82 -1.75
N PHE A 16 23.43 22.61 -2.27
CA PHE A 16 24.07 21.46 -1.63
C PHE A 16 25.59 21.68 -1.59
N ASN A 17 26.17 21.69 -0.41
CA ASN A 17 27.60 21.86 -0.26
C ASN A 17 28.28 20.51 -0.51
N ASN A 18 29.00 20.38 -1.60
CA ASN A 18 29.53 19.14 -2.21
C ASN A 18 30.65 18.46 -1.38
N GLN A 19 30.74 18.67 -0.07
CA GLN A 19 31.82 18.07 0.74
C GLN A 19 31.57 16.62 1.17
N ASP A 20 30.30 16.17 1.10
CA ASP A 20 29.95 14.75 1.33
C ASP A 20 29.45 14.14 0.01
N ASN A 21 30.37 13.86 -0.90
CA ASN A 21 30.06 13.21 -2.17
C ASN A 21 29.59 11.78 -1.96
N ILE A 22 28.27 11.56 -1.87
CA ILE A 22 27.72 10.23 -2.03
C ILE A 22 27.74 9.95 -3.53
N ASN A 23 28.64 9.08 -3.97
CA ASN A 23 28.66 8.60 -5.34
C ASN A 23 27.59 7.53 -5.53
N ILE A 24 26.52 7.89 -6.25
CA ILE A 24 25.48 6.94 -6.64
C ILE A 24 25.77 6.48 -8.06
N SER A 25 25.93 5.18 -8.27
CA SER A 25 26.02 4.55 -9.58
C SER A 25 24.83 3.64 -9.83
N ILE A 26 24.40 3.59 -11.10
CA ILE A 26 23.36 2.64 -11.51
C ILE A 26 24.05 1.33 -11.85
N GLU A 27 23.84 0.30 -11.02
CA GLU A 27 24.41 -1.02 -11.28
C GLU A 27 23.64 -1.79 -12.33
N TRP A 28 22.32 -1.66 -12.33
CA TRP A 28 21.47 -2.26 -13.36
C TRP A 28 20.15 -1.49 -13.52
N LYS A 29 19.51 -1.65 -14.67
CA LYS A 29 18.22 -1.05 -15.00
C LYS A 29 17.35 -2.07 -15.70
N LYS A 30 16.08 -2.17 -15.31
CA LYS A 30 15.05 -2.96 -15.96
C LYS A 30 13.82 -2.10 -16.22
N SER A 31 13.23 -2.24 -17.40
CA SER A 31 11.99 -1.55 -17.78
C SER A 31 10.86 -2.57 -17.85
N ASN A 32 9.73 -2.24 -17.25
CA ASN A 32 8.47 -2.94 -17.43
C ASN A 32 7.67 -2.34 -18.58
N LYS A 33 6.89 -3.21 -19.23
CA LYS A 33 5.91 -2.80 -20.23
C LYS A 33 4.55 -2.75 -19.54
N GLY A 34 3.80 -1.69 -19.72
CA GLY A 34 2.44 -1.54 -19.23
C GLY A 34 2.10 -0.07 -18.99
N GLU A 35 0.89 0.33 -19.35
CA GLU A 35 0.32 1.61 -18.96
C GLU A 35 -0.38 1.41 -17.62
N ASN A 36 0.01 2.19 -16.63
CA ASN A 36 -0.65 2.18 -15.33
C ASN A 36 -1.99 2.92 -15.44
N GLN A 37 -3.08 2.19 -15.42
CA GLN A 37 -4.42 2.76 -15.52
C GLN A 37 -5.12 2.90 -14.16
N MET A 38 -4.84 2.00 -13.22
CA MET A 38 -5.43 1.96 -11.87
C MET A 38 -4.49 1.19 -10.93
N GLY A 39 -4.52 1.52 -9.64
CA GLY A 39 -3.77 0.83 -8.60
C GLY A 39 -2.35 1.34 -8.37
N ASN A 40 -1.77 0.92 -7.28
CA ASN A 40 -0.42 1.28 -6.86
C ASN A 40 0.51 0.07 -7.03
N PHE A 41 1.33 0.10 -8.10
CA PHE A 41 2.23 -1.00 -8.49
C PHE A 41 3.64 -0.84 -7.92
N LEU A 42 3.73 -0.52 -6.63
CA LEU A 42 5.02 -0.47 -5.96
C LEU A 42 5.64 -1.87 -5.87
N PRO A 43 6.95 -1.98 -6.12
CA PRO A 43 7.67 -3.24 -5.90
C PRO A 43 7.80 -3.53 -4.40
N ASP A 44 8.07 -4.79 -4.09
CA ASP A 44 8.44 -5.21 -2.74
C ASP A 44 9.79 -5.93 -2.73
N PHE A 45 10.46 -5.91 -1.59
CA PHE A 45 11.78 -6.52 -1.41
C PHE A 45 11.72 -7.58 -0.31
N SER A 46 12.12 -8.79 -0.65
CA SER A 46 12.21 -9.90 0.30
C SER A 46 13.30 -10.88 -0.12
N ALA A 47 14.05 -11.40 0.85
CA ALA A 47 15.07 -12.43 0.64
C ALA A 47 16.03 -12.12 -0.54
N GLN A 48 16.54 -10.88 -0.63
CA GLN A 48 17.45 -10.38 -1.68
C GLN A 48 16.87 -10.35 -3.10
N ASN A 49 15.54 -10.43 -3.23
CA ASN A 49 14.83 -10.33 -4.49
C ASN A 49 13.85 -9.15 -4.46
N LEU A 50 13.69 -8.53 -5.61
CA LEU A 50 12.64 -7.58 -5.90
C LEU A 50 11.49 -8.30 -6.58
N PHE A 51 10.29 -8.04 -6.09
CA PHE A 51 9.04 -8.53 -6.65
C PHE A 51 8.25 -7.36 -7.16
N PHE A 52 7.71 -7.47 -8.35
CA PHE A 52 6.86 -6.44 -8.91
C PHE A 52 5.85 -7.04 -9.88
N SER A 53 4.74 -6.34 -10.04
CA SER A 53 3.67 -6.67 -10.96
C SER A 53 3.41 -5.51 -11.91
N ASP A 54 2.73 -5.79 -13.00
CA ASP A 54 2.21 -4.78 -13.90
C ASP A 54 0.69 -4.94 -14.12
N PRO A 55 0.00 -3.90 -14.62
CA PRO A 55 -1.44 -3.96 -14.86
C PRO A 55 -1.87 -5.03 -15.86
N SER A 56 -0.97 -5.49 -16.73
CA SER A 56 -1.26 -6.54 -17.71
C SER A 56 -1.31 -7.94 -17.11
N GLY A 57 -0.97 -8.07 -15.82
CA GLY A 57 -1.00 -9.36 -15.10
C GLY A 57 0.33 -10.06 -14.95
N ASN A 58 1.43 -9.45 -15.38
CA ASN A 58 2.73 -10.04 -15.17
C ASN A 58 3.24 -9.79 -13.76
N VAL A 59 3.76 -10.85 -13.14
CA VAL A 59 4.44 -10.80 -11.83
C VAL A 59 5.84 -11.35 -12.00
N TYR A 60 6.83 -10.65 -11.46
CA TYR A 60 8.25 -10.99 -11.63
C TYR A 60 8.98 -11.04 -10.31
N SER A 61 9.93 -11.98 -10.23
CA SER A 61 10.99 -11.97 -9.24
C SER A 61 12.33 -11.69 -9.91
N ILE A 62 13.07 -10.73 -9.38
CA ILE A 62 14.37 -10.31 -9.89
C ILE A 62 15.37 -10.33 -8.75
N ASN A 63 16.55 -10.86 -9.01
CA ASN A 63 17.67 -10.76 -8.07
C ASN A 63 18.09 -9.29 -7.94
N ALA A 64 18.04 -8.76 -6.72
CA ALA A 64 18.29 -7.34 -6.45
C ALA A 64 19.75 -6.92 -6.71
N ASN A 65 20.71 -7.86 -6.65
CA ASN A 65 22.13 -7.54 -6.81
C ASN A 65 22.52 -7.38 -8.29
N ASN A 66 21.86 -8.11 -9.21
CA ASN A 66 22.31 -8.16 -10.61
C ASN A 66 21.22 -7.94 -11.66
N GLY A 67 19.98 -7.73 -11.23
CA GLY A 67 18.84 -7.50 -12.12
C GLY A 67 18.38 -8.72 -12.93
N ASN A 68 18.93 -9.91 -12.69
CA ASN A 68 18.51 -11.13 -13.38
C ASN A 68 17.13 -11.58 -12.91
N GLN A 69 16.29 -11.96 -13.85
CA GLN A 69 14.99 -12.52 -13.56
C GLN A 69 15.13 -13.94 -13.04
N ASN A 70 14.54 -14.22 -11.87
CA ASN A 70 14.47 -15.57 -11.32
C ASN A 70 13.28 -16.34 -11.93
N TRP A 71 12.10 -15.70 -11.93
CA TRP A 71 10.88 -16.23 -12.52
C TRP A 71 9.95 -15.12 -13.00
N GLY A 72 8.96 -15.46 -13.80
CA GLY A 72 7.86 -14.60 -14.23
C GLY A 72 6.60 -15.43 -14.41
N THR A 73 5.47 -14.92 -13.89
CA THR A 73 4.15 -15.55 -13.95
C THR A 73 3.17 -14.59 -14.62
N GLU A 74 2.38 -15.10 -15.55
CA GLU A 74 1.31 -14.36 -16.21
C GLU A 74 -0.03 -14.71 -15.55
N LEU A 75 -0.74 -13.70 -15.09
CA LEU A 75 -2.08 -13.75 -14.52
C LEU A 75 -3.03 -12.90 -15.36
N ASN A 76 -4.28 -12.75 -14.90
CA ASN A 76 -5.19 -11.76 -15.46
C ASN A 76 -4.78 -10.34 -15.03
N PHE A 77 -5.46 -9.31 -15.55
CA PHE A 77 -5.21 -7.92 -15.19
C PHE A 77 -5.18 -7.72 -13.68
N LEU A 78 -4.13 -7.04 -13.22
CA LEU A 78 -3.92 -6.73 -11.81
C LEU A 78 -4.21 -5.26 -11.52
N ALA A 79 -4.51 -4.96 -10.25
CA ALA A 79 -4.78 -3.61 -9.76
C ALA A 79 -3.96 -3.22 -8.53
N SER A 80 -3.18 -4.14 -7.97
CA SER A 80 -2.31 -3.87 -6.83
C SER A 80 -0.85 -4.17 -7.14
N GLY A 81 0.05 -3.48 -6.43
CA GLY A 81 1.46 -3.87 -6.35
C GLY A 81 1.64 -5.20 -5.63
N THR A 82 2.86 -5.71 -5.70
CA THR A 82 3.23 -6.95 -5.00
C THR A 82 3.47 -6.72 -3.52
N ALA A 83 3.01 -7.65 -2.70
CA ALA A 83 3.50 -7.85 -1.35
C ALA A 83 4.31 -9.15 -1.31
N ALA A 84 5.50 -9.14 -0.73
CA ALA A 84 6.38 -10.31 -0.69
C ALA A 84 6.94 -10.54 0.71
N GLY A 85 6.80 -11.73 1.23
CA GLY A 85 7.31 -12.09 2.55
C GLY A 85 6.83 -13.47 2.99
N PHE A 86 7.49 -14.03 3.97
CA PHE A 86 7.11 -15.30 4.59
C PHE A 86 6.87 -16.44 3.60
N GLY A 87 7.62 -16.45 2.49
CA GLY A 87 7.58 -17.51 1.47
C GLY A 87 6.53 -17.33 0.38
N ILE A 88 5.74 -16.27 0.39
CA ILE A 88 4.71 -15.99 -0.62
C ILE A 88 4.86 -14.61 -1.26
N VAL A 89 4.26 -14.44 -2.43
CA VAL A 89 4.05 -13.16 -3.11
C VAL A 89 2.55 -13.01 -3.36
N VAL A 90 1.97 -11.90 -2.92
CA VAL A 90 0.53 -11.63 -3.04
C VAL A 90 0.29 -10.48 -3.99
N VAL A 91 -0.66 -10.65 -4.89
CA VAL A 91 -1.18 -9.64 -5.82
C VAL A 91 -2.70 -9.69 -5.84
N SER A 92 -3.35 -8.64 -6.35
CA SER A 92 -4.81 -8.56 -6.38
C SER A 92 -5.30 -7.82 -7.61
N ASP A 93 -6.58 -8.00 -7.92
CA ASP A 93 -7.27 -7.34 -9.04
C ASP A 93 -8.48 -6.49 -8.59
N ILE A 94 -9.10 -5.81 -9.56
CA ILE A 94 -10.31 -4.97 -9.33
C ILE A 94 -11.58 -5.80 -9.06
N GLU A 95 -11.58 -7.09 -9.37
CA GLU A 95 -12.71 -7.99 -9.11
C GLU A 95 -12.65 -8.60 -7.70
N GLY A 96 -11.58 -8.28 -6.96
CA GLY A 96 -11.35 -8.77 -5.61
C GLY A 96 -10.69 -10.14 -5.53
N ASN A 97 -10.09 -10.62 -6.61
CA ASN A 97 -9.27 -11.82 -6.55
C ASN A 97 -7.92 -11.46 -5.91
N VAL A 98 -7.60 -12.15 -4.84
CA VAL A 98 -6.32 -12.11 -4.13
C VAL A 98 -5.61 -13.41 -4.44
N ILE A 99 -4.42 -13.31 -5.04
CA ILE A 99 -3.66 -14.46 -5.55
C ILE A 99 -2.33 -14.50 -4.80
N ALA A 100 -2.02 -15.66 -4.22
CA ALA A 100 -0.70 -15.91 -3.63
C ALA A 100 0.10 -16.86 -4.51
N LEU A 101 1.33 -16.44 -4.77
CA LEU A 101 2.33 -17.21 -5.51
C LEU A 101 3.44 -17.67 -4.57
N ASP A 102 4.06 -18.81 -4.86
CA ASP A 102 5.27 -19.24 -4.18
C ASP A 102 6.42 -18.26 -4.48
N GLN A 103 7.07 -17.78 -3.43
CA GLN A 103 8.14 -16.79 -3.56
C GLN A 103 9.36 -17.30 -4.34
N LYS A 104 9.58 -18.62 -4.41
CA LYS A 104 10.77 -19.24 -5.04
C LYS A 104 10.63 -19.38 -6.54
N ASP A 105 9.44 -19.81 -7.01
CA ASP A 105 9.24 -20.19 -8.41
C ASP A 105 8.04 -19.52 -9.09
N GLY A 106 7.23 -18.74 -8.35
CA GLY A 106 6.07 -18.01 -8.88
C GLY A 106 4.86 -18.90 -9.19
N SER A 107 4.83 -20.16 -8.76
CA SER A 107 3.65 -21.01 -8.90
C SER A 107 2.52 -20.53 -8.00
N GLU A 108 1.27 -20.63 -8.48
CA GLU A 108 0.10 -20.26 -7.69
C GLU A 108 -0.10 -21.24 -6.53
N LEU A 109 -0.20 -20.70 -5.32
CA LEU A 109 -0.48 -21.47 -4.11
C LEU A 109 -1.98 -21.50 -3.81
N TRP A 110 -2.64 -20.34 -3.92
CA TRP A 110 -4.08 -20.20 -3.73
C TRP A 110 -4.59 -18.91 -4.38
N SER A 111 -5.89 -18.89 -4.67
CA SER A 111 -6.64 -17.70 -5.05
C SER A 111 -7.92 -17.62 -4.23
N SER A 112 -8.28 -16.41 -3.80
CA SER A 112 -9.46 -16.14 -2.97
C SER A 112 -10.13 -14.85 -3.40
N ASN A 113 -11.48 -14.82 -3.48
CA ASN A 113 -12.22 -13.62 -3.83
C ASN A 113 -12.80 -12.95 -2.57
N VAL A 114 -12.40 -11.68 -2.34
CA VAL A 114 -12.84 -10.88 -1.18
C VAL A 114 -14.06 -10.00 -1.48
N LYS A 115 -14.65 -10.12 -2.65
CA LYS A 115 -15.89 -9.42 -3.08
C LYS A 115 -15.79 -7.90 -3.00
N GLY A 116 -14.65 -7.34 -3.39
CA GLY A 116 -14.44 -5.89 -3.41
C GLY A 116 -13.13 -5.56 -4.11
N GLU A 117 -13.05 -4.41 -4.78
CA GLU A 117 -11.81 -3.95 -5.42
C GLU A 117 -10.65 -3.92 -4.43
N VAL A 118 -9.51 -4.44 -4.85
CA VAL A 118 -8.26 -4.36 -4.06
C VAL A 118 -7.23 -3.59 -4.86
N LEU A 119 -7.03 -2.32 -4.50
CA LEU A 119 -6.15 -1.40 -5.19
C LEU A 119 -4.83 -1.17 -4.45
N SER A 120 -4.78 -1.56 -3.18
CA SER A 120 -3.59 -1.41 -2.33
C SER A 120 -2.82 -2.72 -2.21
N LYS A 121 -1.54 -2.59 -1.94
CA LYS A 121 -0.67 -3.72 -1.62
C LYS A 121 -1.13 -4.39 -0.33
N ALA A 122 -1.09 -5.71 -0.28
CA ALA A 122 -1.33 -6.48 0.95
C ALA A 122 -0.24 -6.25 2.00
N ALA A 123 -0.54 -6.50 3.27
CA ALA A 123 0.49 -6.71 4.28
C ALA A 123 0.52 -8.19 4.68
N ILE A 124 1.72 -8.74 4.88
CA ILE A 124 1.91 -10.17 5.12
C ILE A 124 2.65 -10.36 6.44
N ASP A 125 2.15 -11.29 7.26
CA ASP A 125 2.86 -11.81 8.42
C ASP A 125 3.02 -13.34 8.32
N ALA A 126 3.54 -13.97 9.37
CA ALA A 126 3.79 -15.42 9.40
C ALA A 126 2.52 -16.27 9.21
N LYS A 127 1.33 -15.76 9.55
CA LYS A 127 0.06 -16.50 9.55
C LYS A 127 -1.02 -15.89 8.67
N LEU A 128 -1.00 -14.59 8.48
CA LEU A 128 -2.07 -13.82 7.84
C LEU A 128 -1.59 -12.98 6.67
N VAL A 129 -2.48 -12.79 5.72
CA VAL A 129 -2.42 -11.78 4.66
C VAL A 129 -3.52 -10.77 4.94
N ILE A 130 -3.15 -9.50 5.09
CA ILE A 130 -4.09 -8.42 5.39
C ILE A 130 -4.39 -7.67 4.10
N ILE A 131 -5.67 -7.60 3.78
CA ILE A 131 -6.20 -6.96 2.57
C ILE A 131 -7.13 -5.82 2.98
N LYS A 132 -7.00 -4.68 2.30
CA LYS A 132 -7.95 -3.57 2.37
C LYS A 132 -8.66 -3.41 1.03
N THR A 133 -9.98 -3.38 1.05
CA THR A 133 -10.79 -3.16 -0.15
C THR A 133 -11.17 -1.70 -0.32
N GLY A 134 -11.46 -1.27 -1.55
CA GLY A 134 -11.98 0.06 -1.86
C GLY A 134 -13.36 0.34 -1.23
N SER A 135 -14.09 -0.67 -0.77
CA SER A 135 -15.33 -0.52 -0.02
C SER A 135 -15.15 -0.33 1.49
N GLY A 136 -13.89 -0.20 1.95
CA GLY A 136 -13.56 0.04 3.36
C GLY A 136 -13.59 -1.22 4.24
N GLU A 137 -13.46 -2.40 3.65
CA GLU A 137 -13.23 -3.62 4.42
C GLU A 137 -11.75 -3.86 4.64
N LEU A 138 -11.40 -4.28 5.84
CA LEU A 138 -10.12 -4.83 6.21
C LEU A 138 -10.32 -6.31 6.52
N LEU A 139 -9.57 -7.19 5.87
CA LEU A 139 -9.73 -8.63 5.99
C LEU A 139 -8.39 -9.27 6.35
N GLY A 140 -8.43 -10.25 7.24
CA GLY A 140 -7.33 -11.15 7.50
C GLY A 140 -7.58 -12.51 6.87
N LEU A 141 -6.74 -12.88 5.90
CA LEU A 141 -6.78 -14.16 5.21
C LEU A 141 -5.71 -15.09 5.78
N ASN A 142 -6.02 -16.37 5.91
CA ASN A 142 -5.01 -17.37 6.25
C ASN A 142 -3.94 -17.42 5.17
N LYS A 143 -2.67 -17.28 5.54
CA LYS A 143 -1.55 -17.23 4.60
C LYS A 143 -1.38 -18.48 3.75
N GLU A 144 -1.70 -19.65 4.30
CA GLU A 144 -1.50 -20.94 3.62
C GLU A 144 -2.68 -21.31 2.68
N THR A 145 -3.89 -20.80 2.97
CA THR A 145 -5.10 -21.26 2.27
C THR A 145 -5.91 -20.16 1.60
N GLY A 146 -5.61 -18.89 1.88
CA GLY A 146 -6.40 -17.75 1.41
C GLY A 146 -7.78 -17.62 2.07
N SER A 147 -8.15 -18.49 3.02
CA SER A 147 -9.46 -18.42 3.67
C SER A 147 -9.57 -17.22 4.61
N ILE A 148 -10.69 -16.49 4.53
CA ILE A 148 -10.95 -15.33 5.39
C ILE A 148 -11.13 -15.83 6.82
N GLN A 149 -10.31 -15.30 7.74
CA GLN A 149 -10.36 -15.61 9.17
C GLN A 149 -11.21 -14.60 9.93
N TRP A 150 -11.09 -13.33 9.54
CA TRP A 150 -11.85 -12.23 10.14
C TRP A 150 -12.03 -11.10 9.11
N SER A 151 -13.01 -10.24 9.36
CA SER A 151 -13.22 -9.02 8.59
C SER A 151 -13.68 -7.88 9.51
N TYR A 152 -13.27 -6.68 9.17
CA TYR A 152 -13.75 -5.42 9.74
C TYR A 152 -14.26 -4.53 8.60
N ARG A 153 -15.36 -3.80 8.83
CA ARG A 153 -15.89 -2.85 7.86
C ARG A 153 -15.94 -1.44 8.44
N SER A 154 -15.21 -0.54 7.81
CA SER A 154 -15.29 0.89 8.10
C SER A 154 -16.54 1.49 7.46
N LYS A 155 -17.16 2.47 8.14
CA LYS A 155 -18.23 3.25 7.56
C LYS A 155 -17.63 4.32 6.65
N LEU A 156 -17.85 4.18 5.34
CA LEU A 156 -17.41 5.16 4.36
C LEU A 156 -18.52 6.20 4.09
N PRO A 157 -18.15 7.45 3.71
CA PRO A 157 -19.09 8.42 3.14
C PRO A 157 -19.66 7.92 1.82
N LEU A 158 -20.78 8.53 1.39
CA LEU A 158 -21.42 8.19 0.11
C LEU A 158 -20.52 8.48 -1.10
N LEU A 159 -19.69 9.50 -1.00
CA LEU A 159 -18.71 9.88 -2.01
C LEU A 159 -17.30 9.76 -1.41
N THR A 160 -16.48 8.90 -1.99
CA THR A 160 -15.08 8.75 -1.63
C THR A 160 -14.21 8.85 -2.88
N VAL A 161 -13.01 9.39 -2.72
CA VAL A 161 -11.94 9.15 -3.68
C VAL A 161 -11.43 7.73 -3.41
N ARG A 162 -11.19 6.94 -4.45
CA ARG A 162 -10.71 5.55 -4.29
C ARG A 162 -9.29 5.56 -3.76
N GLY A 163 -9.16 5.47 -2.44
CA GLY A 163 -7.87 5.46 -1.76
C GLY A 163 -7.14 4.15 -1.95
N SER A 164 -5.83 4.23 -2.19
CA SER A 164 -4.95 3.09 -2.42
C SER A 164 -3.95 2.84 -1.29
N SER A 165 -4.13 3.49 -0.11
CA SER A 165 -3.25 3.28 1.04
C SER A 165 -3.24 1.81 1.48
N SER A 166 -2.02 1.28 1.66
CA SER A 166 -1.80 -0.11 2.09
C SER A 166 -1.88 -0.23 3.61
N PRO A 167 -2.42 -1.33 4.15
CA PRO A 167 -2.29 -1.63 5.56
C PRO A 167 -0.83 -1.92 5.92
N VAL A 168 -0.43 -1.60 7.15
CA VAL A 168 0.91 -1.85 7.67
C VAL A 168 0.81 -2.70 8.92
N ILE A 169 1.63 -3.74 9.02
CA ILE A 169 1.75 -4.59 10.20
C ILE A 169 3.01 -4.20 10.96
N VAL A 170 2.84 -3.91 12.25
CA VAL A 170 3.96 -3.74 13.17
C VAL A 170 3.63 -4.53 14.43
N ASP A 171 4.49 -5.49 14.77
CA ASP A 171 4.31 -6.44 15.85
C ASP A 171 2.97 -7.20 15.74
N ASP A 172 2.06 -7.04 16.69
CA ASP A 172 0.74 -7.67 16.75
C ASP A 172 -0.40 -6.74 16.30
N LYS A 173 -0.09 -5.61 15.67
CA LYS A 173 -1.04 -4.59 15.25
C LYS A 173 -1.04 -4.36 13.76
N ILE A 174 -2.21 -3.99 13.24
CA ILE A 174 -2.41 -3.50 11.88
C ILE A 174 -2.79 -2.03 11.99
N TYR A 175 -2.16 -1.22 11.16
CA TYR A 175 -2.52 0.19 10.97
C TYR A 175 -3.04 0.37 9.56
N ALA A 176 -4.22 0.94 9.42
CA ALA A 176 -4.86 1.16 8.11
C ALA A 176 -5.58 2.50 8.07
N SER A 177 -5.32 3.25 7.00
CA SER A 177 -6.04 4.48 6.69
C SER A 177 -7.25 4.16 5.81
N PHE A 178 -8.38 4.84 6.05
CA PHE A 178 -9.63 4.64 5.32
C PHE A 178 -10.10 5.93 4.65
N ASP A 179 -10.85 5.80 3.58
CA ASP A 179 -11.38 6.92 2.78
C ASP A 179 -12.45 7.76 3.51
N ASN A 180 -12.73 7.43 4.76
CA ASN A 180 -13.48 8.30 5.68
C ASN A 180 -12.58 9.28 6.47
N GLY A 181 -11.29 9.37 6.11
CA GLY A 181 -10.31 10.24 6.76
C GLY A 181 -9.91 9.78 8.15
N ARG A 182 -9.95 8.49 8.43
CA ARG A 182 -9.55 7.94 9.72
C ARG A 182 -8.43 6.91 9.57
N LEU A 183 -7.52 6.94 10.51
CA LEU A 183 -6.54 5.88 10.75
C LEU A 183 -7.07 4.98 11.85
N GLY A 184 -7.10 3.68 11.61
CA GLY A 184 -7.45 2.69 12.60
C GLY A 184 -6.26 1.81 13.00
N ALA A 185 -6.21 1.39 14.26
CA ALA A 185 -5.33 0.35 14.75
C ALA A 185 -6.16 -0.89 15.14
N PHE A 186 -5.71 -2.06 14.71
CA PHE A 186 -6.44 -3.32 14.86
C PHE A 186 -5.51 -4.39 15.41
N GLU A 187 -6.07 -5.33 16.16
CA GLU A 187 -5.35 -6.55 16.53
C GLU A 187 -5.17 -7.47 15.33
N LEU A 188 -3.94 -7.91 15.08
CA LEU A 188 -3.58 -8.70 13.90
C LEU A 188 -4.41 -9.98 13.76
N ASN A 189 -4.58 -10.73 14.86
CA ASN A 189 -5.20 -12.05 14.82
C ASN A 189 -6.73 -12.04 14.79
N THR A 190 -7.36 -10.94 15.19
CA THR A 190 -8.82 -10.88 15.38
C THR A 190 -9.51 -9.82 14.53
N GLY A 191 -8.74 -8.84 14.02
CA GLY A 191 -9.29 -7.66 13.37
C GLY A 191 -10.07 -6.74 14.32
N PHE A 192 -9.95 -6.94 15.64
CA PHE A 192 -10.60 -6.08 16.61
C PHE A 192 -9.98 -4.68 16.59
N GLN A 193 -10.82 -3.66 16.41
CA GLN A 193 -10.37 -2.27 16.43
C GLN A 193 -9.99 -1.84 17.84
N VAL A 194 -8.73 -1.50 18.05
CA VAL A 194 -8.20 -1.04 19.34
C VAL A 194 -8.47 0.44 19.54
N TRP A 195 -8.19 1.24 18.51
CA TRP A 195 -8.50 2.66 18.48
C TRP A 195 -8.62 3.16 17.03
N ASP A 196 -9.14 4.36 16.85
CA ASP A 196 -9.07 5.10 15.61
C ASP A 196 -8.91 6.61 15.86
N GLY A 197 -8.26 7.29 14.92
CA GLY A 197 -8.00 8.72 14.96
C GLY A 197 -8.35 9.40 13.64
N ALA A 198 -8.76 10.68 13.70
CA ALA A 198 -9.04 11.45 12.50
C ALA A 198 -7.73 11.95 11.89
N ILE A 199 -7.52 11.66 10.59
CA ILE A 199 -6.44 12.17 9.75
C ILE A 199 -6.89 13.48 9.10
N SER A 200 -8.18 13.56 8.77
CA SER A 200 -8.78 14.72 8.11
C SER A 200 -10.10 15.07 8.76
N TYR A 201 -10.41 16.36 8.75
CA TYR A 201 -11.67 16.90 9.26
C TYR A 201 -12.45 17.53 8.11
N VAL A 202 -13.71 17.12 7.97
CA VAL A 202 -14.66 17.73 7.05
C VAL A 202 -14.88 19.19 7.44
N ARG A 203 -14.63 20.13 6.54
CA ARG A 203 -14.80 21.58 6.78
C ARG A 203 -15.77 22.27 5.82
N GLY A 204 -16.33 21.54 4.87
CA GLY A 204 -17.18 22.08 3.82
C GLY A 204 -18.68 21.89 4.05
N VAL A 205 -19.50 22.70 3.33
CA VAL A 205 -20.95 22.61 3.32
C VAL A 205 -21.44 21.71 2.18
N SER A 206 -20.64 21.53 1.12
CA SER A 206 -20.93 20.69 -0.03
C SER A 206 -20.27 19.31 0.09
N GLU A 207 -20.84 18.30 -0.57
CA GLU A 207 -20.25 16.94 -0.62
C GLU A 207 -18.86 16.93 -1.26
N LEU A 208 -18.60 17.82 -2.23
CA LEU A 208 -17.29 17.96 -2.88
C LEU A 208 -16.22 18.55 -1.95
N GLU A 209 -16.60 19.53 -1.09
CA GLU A 209 -15.69 20.08 -0.08
C GLU A 209 -15.42 19.10 1.05
N ASN A 210 -16.24 18.06 1.15
CA ASN A 210 -16.14 17.00 2.15
C ASN A 210 -15.44 15.74 1.61
N LEU A 211 -14.89 15.80 0.38
CA LEU A 211 -14.04 14.73 -0.13
C LEU A 211 -12.79 14.63 0.75
N ILE A 212 -12.70 13.52 1.43
CA ILE A 212 -11.56 13.16 2.26
C ILE A 212 -10.80 12.07 1.53
N ASP A 213 -9.51 12.28 1.40
CA ASP A 213 -8.60 11.30 0.83
C ASP A 213 -7.52 10.94 1.85
N SER A 214 -7.19 9.69 1.91
CA SER A 214 -6.22 9.11 2.85
C SER A 214 -5.34 8.09 2.13
N ASP A 215 -4.65 8.54 1.09
CA ASP A 215 -3.88 7.68 0.19
C ASP A 215 -2.48 7.31 0.70
N SER A 216 -2.02 7.93 1.77
CA SER A 216 -0.71 7.59 2.31
C SER A 216 -0.75 6.30 3.14
N ASP A 217 0.20 5.41 2.89
CA ASP A 217 0.47 4.30 3.77
C ASP A 217 0.92 4.84 5.15
N PRO A 218 0.40 4.33 6.27
CA PRO A 218 0.88 4.72 7.59
C PRO A 218 2.35 4.34 7.77
N VAL A 219 3.15 5.25 8.31
CA VAL A 219 4.53 4.97 8.69
C VAL A 219 4.62 4.90 10.21
N VAL A 220 5.08 3.78 10.73
CA VAL A 220 5.22 3.56 12.17
C VAL A 220 6.69 3.61 12.55
N ASP A 221 7.03 4.48 13.50
CA ASP A 221 8.38 4.61 14.05
C ASP A 221 8.32 4.67 15.58
N GLY A 222 8.67 3.57 16.21
CA GLY A 222 8.52 3.39 17.65
C GLY A 222 7.07 3.58 18.11
N PRO A 223 6.78 4.51 19.04
CA PRO A 223 5.43 4.75 19.53
C PRO A 223 4.61 5.71 18.62
N LEU A 224 5.20 6.24 17.56
CA LEU A 224 4.59 7.26 16.72
C LEU A 224 4.14 6.67 15.38
N ILE A 225 2.99 7.16 14.91
CA ILE A 225 2.43 6.80 13.61
C ILE A 225 2.25 8.07 12.81
N TYR A 226 2.84 8.09 11.62
CA TYR A 226 2.80 9.22 10.70
C TYR A 226 1.88 8.88 9.53
N THR A 227 1.00 9.80 9.17
CA THR A 227 0.15 9.70 7.98
C THR A 227 -0.12 11.08 7.41
N THR A 228 -0.32 11.14 6.10
CA THR A 228 -0.64 12.37 5.38
C THR A 228 -1.99 12.26 4.71
N ASN A 229 -2.59 13.38 4.38
CA ASN A 229 -3.82 13.46 3.60
C ASN A 229 -3.66 14.36 2.38
N TYR A 230 -4.61 14.32 1.48
CA TYR A 230 -4.63 15.16 0.27
C TYR A 230 -4.56 16.66 0.58
N GLN A 231 -5.06 17.11 1.71
CA GLN A 231 -5.02 18.52 2.13
C GLN A 231 -3.64 18.98 2.60
N GLY A 232 -2.62 18.13 2.52
CA GLY A 232 -1.23 18.45 2.81
C GLY A 232 -0.84 18.46 4.29
N ASN A 233 -1.69 17.94 5.17
CA ASN A 233 -1.36 17.82 6.59
C ASN A 233 -0.58 16.54 6.87
N LEU A 234 0.46 16.64 7.71
CA LEU A 234 1.10 15.50 8.37
C LEU A 234 0.46 15.33 9.74
N ASN A 235 -0.12 14.18 9.98
CA ASN A 235 -0.71 13.83 11.27
C ASN A 235 0.19 12.83 11.99
N ILE A 236 0.34 13.02 13.30
CA ILE A 236 1.16 12.17 14.17
C ILE A 236 0.26 11.68 15.31
N PHE A 237 0.24 10.37 15.55
CA PHE A 237 -0.54 9.71 16.57
C PHE A 237 0.37 9.00 17.57
#